data_512c0d1b4182667eeab32d6bf352d8c2
#
_entry.id   512c0d1b4182667eeab32d6bf352d8c2
#
_cell.length_a   1.000
_cell.length_b   1.000
_cell.length_c   1.000
_cell.angle_alpha   90.00
_cell.angle_beta   90.00
_cell.angle_gamma   90.00
#
_symmetry.space_group_name_H-M   'P 1'
#
loop_
_entity.id
_entity.type
_entity.pdbx_description
1 polymer ?
#
loop_
_entity_poly.entity_id
_entity_poly.type
_entity_poly.pdbx_seq_one_letter_code
_entity_poly.pdbx_strand_id
1 'polypeptide(L)'
;MEFYANWCTSCQAMAPDLAAIKNQFGDRVNFSMLNVDNTKWLPEVTKYRVDGIPHFVFFDSQGRVLAQAIGEQPRQVLTSKLTALAAGEALSDTATAGEVSKFTPKVVPNGSSEDPRAHGA
;
A
#
# COMPACT_ATOMS: atom_id res chain seq x y z
N MET A 1 -5.62 -0.40 -0.11
CA MET A 1 -4.60 0.03 -1.09
C MET A 1 -3.28 -0.64 -0.78
N GLU A 2 -2.66 -1.23 -1.77
CA GLU A 2 -1.36 -1.88 -1.59
C GLU A 2 -0.34 -1.30 -2.56
N PHE A 3 0.81 -0.90 -2.03
CA PHE A 3 1.98 -0.56 -2.84
C PHE A 3 2.81 -1.82 -3.05
N TYR A 4 3.13 -2.10 -4.30
CA TYR A 4 3.84 -3.32 -4.68
C TYR A 4 4.77 -3.07 -5.88
N ALA A 5 5.56 -4.07 -6.24
CA ALA A 5 6.31 -4.10 -7.49
C ALA A 5 6.44 -5.55 -7.96
N ASN A 6 6.65 -5.73 -9.27
CA ASN A 6 6.78 -7.06 -9.83
C ASN A 6 8.02 -7.80 -9.33
N TRP A 7 9.10 -7.04 -9.04
CA TRP A 7 10.36 -7.60 -8.53
C TRP A 7 10.33 -7.87 -7.02
N CYS A 8 9.29 -7.46 -6.33
CA CYS A 8 9.22 -7.52 -4.87
C CYS A 8 8.96 -8.95 -4.41
N THR A 9 9.98 -9.60 -3.83
CA THR A 9 9.87 -10.97 -3.35
C THR A 9 8.88 -11.09 -2.19
N SER A 10 8.85 -10.11 -1.28
CA SER A 10 7.89 -10.08 -0.18
C SER A 10 6.45 -9.94 -0.70
N CYS A 11 6.24 -9.16 -1.77
CA CYS A 11 4.93 -9.05 -2.40
C CYS A 11 4.52 -10.37 -3.05
N GLN A 12 5.46 -11.02 -3.74
CA GLN A 12 5.21 -12.32 -4.39
C GLN A 12 4.84 -13.40 -3.36
N ALA A 13 5.48 -13.37 -2.20
CA ALA A 13 5.21 -14.31 -1.13
C ALA A 13 3.76 -14.20 -0.64
N MET A 14 3.18 -13.02 -0.68
CA MET A 14 1.81 -12.77 -0.24
C MET A 14 0.76 -12.95 -1.35
N ALA A 15 1.17 -13.10 -2.59
CA ALA A 15 0.23 -13.10 -3.72
C ALA A 15 -0.87 -14.16 -3.59
N PRO A 16 -0.58 -15.42 -3.19
CA PRO A 16 -1.64 -16.43 -3.03
C PRO A 16 -2.66 -16.04 -1.96
N ASP A 17 -2.19 -15.55 -0.82
CA ASP A 17 -3.07 -15.13 0.27
C ASP A 17 -3.92 -13.93 -0.14
N LEU A 18 -3.33 -12.98 -0.84
CA LEU A 18 -4.05 -11.80 -1.31
C LEU A 18 -5.11 -12.17 -2.34
N ALA A 19 -4.84 -13.12 -3.23
CA ALA A 19 -5.83 -13.59 -4.18
C ALA A 19 -7.04 -14.18 -3.46
N ALA A 20 -6.81 -14.99 -2.44
CA ALA A 20 -7.87 -15.59 -1.63
C ALA A 20 -8.66 -14.53 -0.85
N ILE A 21 -7.95 -13.55 -0.30
CA ILE A 21 -8.56 -12.44 0.45
C ILE A 21 -9.44 -11.58 -0.47
N LYS A 22 -8.95 -11.24 -1.65
CA LYS A 22 -9.74 -10.48 -2.63
C LYS A 22 -11.01 -11.21 -3.01
N ASN A 23 -10.92 -12.52 -3.17
CA ASN A 23 -12.07 -13.37 -3.47
C ASN A 23 -13.09 -13.33 -2.33
N GLN A 24 -12.61 -13.37 -1.10
CA GLN A 24 -13.46 -13.38 0.09
C GLN A 24 -14.18 -12.05 0.31
N PHE A 25 -13.50 -10.93 0.08
CA PHE A 25 -14.00 -9.58 0.41
C PHE A 25 -14.38 -8.75 -0.81
N GLY A 26 -14.32 -9.30 -2.02
CA GLY A 26 -14.46 -8.53 -3.26
C GLY A 26 -15.72 -7.68 -3.36
N ASP A 27 -16.81 -8.11 -2.75
CA ASP A 27 -18.08 -7.38 -2.77
C ASP A 27 -18.17 -6.29 -1.69
N ARG A 28 -17.31 -6.33 -0.71
CA ARG A 28 -17.42 -5.49 0.48
C ARG A 28 -16.26 -4.51 0.65
N VAL A 29 -15.14 -4.78 0.00
CA VAL A 29 -13.94 -3.97 0.11
C VAL A 29 -13.36 -3.74 -1.28
N ASN A 30 -13.03 -2.50 -1.57
CA ASN A 30 -12.35 -2.15 -2.81
C ASN A 30 -10.84 -2.31 -2.63
N PHE A 31 -10.22 -3.00 -3.56
CA PHE A 31 -8.77 -3.22 -3.56
C PHE A 31 -8.13 -2.39 -4.66
N SER A 32 -7.13 -1.60 -4.29
CA SER A 32 -6.34 -0.80 -5.24
C SER A 32 -4.89 -1.23 -5.15
N MET A 33 -4.29 -1.48 -6.30
CA MET A 33 -2.90 -1.94 -6.40
C MET A 33 -2.09 -0.87 -7.11
N LEU A 34 -1.09 -0.31 -6.41
CA LEU A 34 -0.24 0.74 -6.93
C LEU A 34 1.18 0.20 -7.10
N ASN A 35 1.59 0.02 -8.35
CA ASN A 35 2.96 -0.40 -8.66
C ASN A 35 3.90 0.78 -8.46
N VAL A 36 4.83 0.64 -7.51
CA VAL A 36 5.76 1.74 -7.16
C VAL A 36 6.71 2.11 -8.30
N ASP A 37 6.89 1.24 -9.28
CA ASP A 37 7.70 1.55 -10.46
C ASP A 37 6.98 2.47 -11.45
N ASN A 38 5.68 2.62 -11.30
CA ASN A 38 4.91 3.53 -12.12
C ASN A 38 4.95 4.92 -11.50
N THR A 39 5.63 5.84 -12.18
CA THR A 39 5.87 7.19 -11.66
C THR A 39 4.59 8.01 -11.46
N LYS A 40 3.48 7.61 -12.09
CA LYS A 40 2.20 8.29 -11.85
C LYS A 40 1.76 8.18 -10.40
N TRP A 41 2.23 7.16 -9.66
CA TRP A 41 1.90 6.96 -8.25
C TRP A 41 2.88 7.62 -7.28
N LEU A 42 3.84 8.38 -7.80
CA LEU A 42 4.83 9.06 -6.97
C LEU A 42 4.21 9.97 -5.89
N PRO A 43 3.13 10.72 -6.16
CA PRO A 43 2.50 11.50 -5.09
C PRO A 43 2.03 10.63 -3.92
N GLU A 44 1.42 9.48 -4.20
CA GLU A 44 0.96 8.56 -3.15
C GLU A 44 2.13 7.90 -2.42
N VAL A 45 3.15 7.47 -3.16
CA VAL A 45 4.37 6.90 -2.58
C VAL A 45 5.00 7.88 -1.59
N THR A 46 5.07 9.15 -1.96
CA THR A 46 5.63 10.20 -1.12
C THR A 46 4.73 10.49 0.07
N LYS A 47 3.43 10.59 -0.16
CA LYS A 47 2.46 10.90 0.90
C LYS A 47 2.50 9.88 2.02
N TYR A 48 2.59 8.59 1.69
CA TYR A 48 2.59 7.52 2.68
C TYR A 48 4.00 7.06 3.04
N ARG A 49 5.03 7.75 2.57
CA ARG A 49 6.45 7.48 2.87
C ARG A 49 6.81 6.02 2.61
N VAL A 50 6.45 5.54 1.44
CA VAL A 50 6.68 4.14 1.06
C VAL A 50 8.16 3.92 0.79
N ASP A 51 8.81 3.11 1.64
CA ASP A 51 10.23 2.74 1.48
C ASP A 51 10.47 1.25 1.64
N GLY A 52 9.43 0.50 1.95
CA GLY A 52 9.45 -0.96 2.02
C GLY A 52 8.11 -1.49 1.55
N ILE A 53 8.13 -2.53 0.73
CA ILE A 53 6.91 -3.09 0.15
C ILE A 53 6.83 -4.59 0.45
N PRO A 54 5.63 -5.16 0.56
CA PRO A 54 4.33 -4.50 0.36
C PRO A 54 4.01 -3.50 1.47
N HIS A 55 3.30 -2.44 1.12
CA HIS A 55 2.83 -1.44 2.08
C HIS A 55 1.33 -1.30 1.90
N PHE A 56 0.58 -1.57 2.94
CA PHE A 56 -0.88 -1.57 2.91
C PHE A 56 -1.42 -0.34 3.62
N VAL A 57 -2.41 0.30 3.02
CA VAL A 57 -3.13 1.42 3.64
C VAL A 57 -4.62 1.08 3.62
N PHE A 58 -5.24 1.18 4.79
CA PHE A 58 -6.66 0.88 4.98
C PHE A 58 -7.44 2.18 5.15
N PHE A 59 -8.47 2.34 4.33
CA PHE A 59 -9.30 3.56 4.31
C PHE A 59 -10.74 3.25 4.69
N ASP A 60 -11.40 4.22 5.32
CA ASP A 60 -12.85 4.13 5.48
C ASP A 60 -13.57 4.53 4.17
N SER A 61 -14.90 4.50 4.19
CA SER A 61 -15.71 4.83 3.03
C SER A 61 -15.59 6.28 2.59
N GLN A 62 -15.02 7.14 3.43
CA GLN A 62 -14.81 8.56 3.14
C GLN A 62 -13.37 8.87 2.73
N GLY A 63 -12.55 7.85 2.56
CA GLY A 63 -11.16 8.01 2.13
C GLY A 63 -10.21 8.39 3.24
N ARG A 64 -10.61 8.30 4.51
CA ARG A 64 -9.71 8.57 5.64
C ARG A 64 -8.89 7.33 5.97
N VAL A 65 -7.62 7.54 6.29
CA VAL A 65 -6.71 6.45 6.66
C VAL A 65 -7.09 5.94 8.05
N LEU A 66 -7.37 4.65 8.15
CA LEU A 66 -7.68 3.99 9.41
C LEU A 66 -6.48 3.27 10.00
N ALA A 67 -5.64 2.68 9.17
CA ALA A 67 -4.48 1.92 9.60
C ALA A 67 -3.53 1.71 8.43
N GLN A 68 -2.29 1.33 8.75
CA GLN A 68 -1.29 0.94 7.77
C GLN A 68 -0.58 -0.32 8.26
N ALA A 69 -0.11 -1.14 7.34
CA ALA A 69 0.70 -2.31 7.64
C ALA A 69 1.84 -2.39 6.62
N ILE A 70 3.06 -2.61 7.09
CA ILE A 70 4.25 -2.58 6.25
C ILE A 70 4.92 -3.95 6.28
N GLY A 71 5.16 -4.50 5.10
CA GLY A 71 5.81 -5.79 4.94
C GLY A 71 4.83 -6.93 4.88
N GLU A 72 5.39 -8.14 4.85
CA GLU A 72 4.57 -9.36 4.81
C GLU A 72 3.73 -9.46 6.08
N GLN A 73 2.44 -9.66 5.89
CA GLN A 73 1.50 -9.82 6.99
C GLN A 73 0.94 -11.23 6.97
N PRO A 74 0.78 -11.86 8.13
CA PRO A 74 0.04 -13.12 8.20
C PRO A 74 -1.36 -12.92 7.61
N ARG A 75 -1.83 -13.91 6.85
CA ARG A 75 -3.17 -13.86 6.24
C ARG A 75 -4.25 -13.51 7.25
N GLN A 76 -4.15 -14.09 8.45
CA GLN A 76 -5.13 -13.86 9.51
C GLN A 76 -5.17 -12.40 9.96
N VAL A 77 -4.02 -11.72 9.99
CA VAL A 77 -3.95 -10.30 10.36
C VAL A 77 -4.69 -9.45 9.34
N LEU A 78 -4.45 -9.68 8.06
CA LEU A 78 -5.15 -8.96 7.00
C LEU A 78 -6.64 -9.27 7.01
N THR A 79 -7.00 -10.53 7.17
CA THR A 79 -8.40 -10.95 7.22
C THR A 79 -9.14 -10.27 8.38
N SER A 80 -8.52 -10.19 9.55
CA SER A 80 -9.10 -9.52 10.71
C SER A 80 -9.32 -8.04 10.46
N LYS A 81 -8.33 -7.36 9.88
CA LYS A 81 -8.45 -5.94 9.56
C LYS A 81 -9.54 -5.69 8.53
N LEU A 82 -9.62 -6.51 7.51
CA LEU A 82 -10.64 -6.36 6.47
C LEU A 82 -12.03 -6.69 6.96
N THR A 83 -12.16 -7.65 7.88
CA THR A 83 -13.44 -7.96 8.51
C THR A 83 -13.95 -6.75 9.30
N ALA A 84 -13.08 -6.13 10.10
CA ALA A 84 -13.44 -4.92 10.85
C ALA A 84 -13.78 -3.76 9.90
N LEU A 85 -12.98 -3.59 8.85
CA LEU A 85 -13.22 -2.56 7.84
C LEU A 85 -14.58 -2.72 7.17
N ALA A 86 -14.90 -3.92 6.74
CA ALA A 86 -16.17 -4.21 6.08
C ALA A 86 -17.37 -4.01 7.00
N ALA A 87 -17.18 -4.20 8.30
CA ALA A 87 -18.22 -4.00 9.30
C ALA A 87 -18.31 -2.56 9.81
N GLY A 88 -17.44 -1.67 9.34
CA GLY A 88 -17.37 -0.28 9.81
C GLY A 88 -16.85 -0.14 11.23
N GLU A 89 -16.13 -1.14 11.72
CA GLU A 89 -15.54 -1.17 13.07
C GLU A 89 -14.15 -0.54 13.07
N ALA A 90 -13.70 -0.14 14.26
CA ALA A 90 -12.36 0.39 14.42
C ALA A 90 -11.31 -0.68 14.12
N LEU A 91 -10.23 -0.29 13.43
CA LEU A 91 -9.12 -1.18 13.15
C LEU A 91 -8.11 -1.12 14.29
N SER A 92 -7.50 -2.28 14.57
CA SER A 92 -6.39 -2.34 15.50
C SER A 92 -5.18 -1.64 14.92
N ASP A 93 -4.58 -0.75 15.71
CA ASP A 93 -3.35 -0.01 15.34
C ASP A 93 -2.08 -0.85 15.51
N THR A 94 -2.20 -2.09 15.92
CA THR A 94 -1.02 -2.94 16.04
C THR A 94 -0.49 -3.25 14.64
N ALA A 95 0.38 -2.36 14.16
CA ALA A 95 1.17 -2.59 12.97
C ALA A 95 2.25 -3.61 13.32
N THR A 96 2.10 -4.84 12.86
CA THR A 96 3.19 -5.78 12.87
C THR A 96 4.07 -5.48 11.67
N ALA A 97 5.33 -5.11 11.93
CA ALA A 97 6.32 -4.99 10.87
C ALA A 97 6.66 -6.39 10.38
N GLY A 98 6.48 -6.63 9.09
CA GLY A 98 6.84 -7.88 8.43
C GLY A 98 8.08 -7.72 7.55
N GLU A 99 8.46 -8.79 6.86
CA GLU A 99 9.52 -8.77 5.88
C GLU A 99 9.18 -7.82 4.75
N VAL A 100 10.14 -7.02 4.35
CA VAL A 100 9.94 -6.02 3.29
C VAL A 100 10.99 -6.18 2.20
N SER A 101 10.62 -5.83 0.98
CA SER A 101 11.56 -5.52 -0.08
C SER A 101 11.79 -4.02 -0.06
N LYS A 102 13.04 -3.60 0.13
CA LYS A 102 13.35 -2.17 0.24
C LYS A 102 13.14 -1.47 -1.08
N PHE A 103 12.63 -0.27 -0.99
CA PHE A 103 12.34 0.57 -2.14
C PHE A 103 12.76 2.00 -1.83
N THR A 104 13.52 2.60 -2.74
CA THR A 104 13.87 4.01 -2.66
C THR A 104 13.09 4.75 -3.73
N PRO A 105 12.19 5.68 -3.34
CA PRO A 105 11.43 6.45 -4.32
C PRO A 105 12.37 7.23 -5.22
N LYS A 106 12.04 7.30 -6.51
CA LYS A 106 12.75 8.17 -7.44
C LYS A 106 12.44 9.62 -7.08
N VAL A 107 13.44 10.34 -6.61
CA VAL A 107 13.33 11.78 -6.44
C VAL A 107 13.37 12.39 -7.83
N VAL A 108 12.25 12.94 -8.32
CA VAL A 108 12.24 13.77 -9.52
C VAL A 108 12.80 15.11 -9.08
N PRO A 109 13.97 15.53 -9.56
CA PRO A 109 14.49 16.84 -9.21
C PRO A 109 13.54 17.91 -9.68
N ASN A 110 13.11 18.75 -9.21
CA ASN A 110 12.37 19.80 -9.41
C ASN A 110 12.31 20.52 -9.76
N GLY A 111 12.27 20.05 -9.63
CA GLY A 111 12.20 20.39 -9.92
C GLY A 111 12.16 20.35 -10.16
N SER A 112 12.40 20.44 -9.97
CA SER A 112 12.49 20.39 -10.28
C SER A 112 12.15 20.24 -10.61
N SER A 113 12.33 20.57 -10.39
CA SER A 113 12.09 20.57 -10.87
C SER A 113 11.56 20.50 -11.30
N GLU A 114 11.66 20.72 -11.04
CA GLU A 114 11.26 20.84 -11.71
C GLU A 114 10.71 20.96 -12.23
N ASP A 115 10.90 21.48 -12.05
CA ASP A 115 10.52 21.85 -12.70
C ASP A 115 10.20 22.08 -13.25
N PRO A 116 10.39 22.46 -13.17
CA PRO A 116 10.15 22.85 -13.77
C PRO A 116 9.84 23.06 -14.12
N ARG A 117 10.14 23.26 -13.84
CA ARG A 117 10.01 23.57 -14.05
C ARG A 117 10.15 23.33 -14.18
N ALA A 118 10.70 23.30 -13.74
CA ALA A 118 10.86 23.24 -13.92
C ALA A 118 10.65 23.09 -14.01
N HIS A 119 10.94 23.43 -13.57
CA HIS A 119 10.76 23.56 -13.92
C HIS A 119 10.38 23.61 -14.29
N GLY A 120 10.90 23.75 -14.12
CA GLY A 120 10.82 24.07 -14.57
C GLY A 120 10.56 24.16 -14.79
N ALA A 121 10.92 24.47 -14.63
CA ALA A 121 10.84 24.56 -14.90
C ALA A 121 10.50 24.55 -14.94
#